data_5531cef4b756b4c572ada99b9d77a57f
#
_entry.id   5531cef4b756b4c572ada99b9d77a57f
#
_cell.length_a   1.000
_cell.length_b   1.000
_cell.length_c   1.000
_cell.angle_alpha   90.00
_cell.angle_beta   90.00
_cell.angle_gamma   90.00
#
_symmetry.space_group_name_H-M   'P 1'
#
loop_
_entity.id
_entity.type
_entity.pdbx_description
1 polymer ?
#
loop_
_entity_poly.entity_id
_entity_poly.type
_entity_poly.pdbx_seq_one_letter_code
_entity_poly.pdbx_strand_id
1 'polypeptide(L)'
;TDRTMRFDFVMAGNSTTTKVFPVSFREEPFWGGSLVNLIDPFNSGNFRYEIFDAVTGKLIYSRGFCTLYQEWQTTAEAKQMERVFQEVATFPFPKNKVNFVLSIRGRDGQFSRLYETAIDPASYFITREKPEASLATRIAGSGDPHTSLDIAFIAEGYTSAEMEKFRNDVKRMAEYLFAEAPFDKYK
;
A
#
# COMPACT_ATOMS: atom_id res chain seq x y z
N THR A 1 -12.44 -10.24 -5.11
CA THR A 1 -13.26 -10.27 -3.88
C THR A 1 -13.23 -8.90 -3.23
N ASP A 2 -14.18 -8.62 -2.39
CA ASP A 2 -14.28 -7.37 -1.62
C ASP A 2 -13.50 -7.47 -0.29
N ARG A 3 -12.33 -8.11 -0.34
CA ARG A 3 -11.40 -8.27 0.79
C ARG A 3 -9.99 -7.99 0.31
N THR A 4 -9.12 -7.60 1.22
CA THR A 4 -7.71 -7.32 0.94
C THR A 4 -6.84 -8.49 1.37
N MET A 5 -5.92 -8.89 0.51
CA MET A 5 -4.71 -9.59 0.92
C MET A 5 -3.67 -8.53 1.26
N ARG A 6 -3.20 -8.55 2.50
CA ARG A 6 -2.09 -7.75 2.97
C ARG A 6 -0.88 -8.65 3.17
N PHE A 7 0.22 -8.29 2.57
CA PHE A 7 1.52 -8.92 2.75
C PHE A 7 2.44 -7.95 3.47
N ASP A 8 2.79 -8.26 4.72
CA ASP A 8 3.79 -7.55 5.50
C ASP A 8 5.16 -8.18 5.24
N PHE A 9 6.13 -7.36 4.93
CA PHE A 9 7.53 -7.79 4.72
C PHE A 9 8.49 -6.71 5.21
N VAL A 10 9.77 -7.03 5.26
CA VAL A 10 10.81 -6.05 5.54
C VAL A 10 11.80 -5.99 4.39
N MET A 11 12.25 -4.78 4.10
CA MET A 11 13.42 -4.53 3.27
C MET A 11 14.62 -4.27 4.17
N ALA A 12 15.72 -4.93 3.88
CA ALA A 12 16.96 -4.81 4.66
C ALA A 12 18.17 -4.68 3.74
N GLY A 13 19.18 -3.96 4.19
CA GLY A 13 20.44 -3.81 3.48
C GLY A 13 21.09 -2.47 3.72
N ASN A 14 21.84 -2.00 2.74
CA ASN A 14 22.64 -0.78 2.79
C ASN A 14 22.53 0.01 1.47
N SER A 15 23.43 0.94 1.21
CA SER A 15 23.42 1.79 0.00
C SER A 15 23.51 1.03 -1.33
N THR A 16 23.91 -0.25 -1.33
CA THR A 16 24.14 -1.04 -2.55
C THR A 16 23.41 -2.38 -2.57
N THR A 17 22.88 -2.83 -1.44
CA THR A 17 22.23 -4.13 -1.30
C THR A 17 20.80 -3.96 -0.80
N THR A 18 19.89 -4.77 -1.36
CA THR A 18 18.49 -4.86 -0.91
C THR A 18 18.11 -6.33 -0.77
N LYS A 19 17.63 -6.70 0.39
CA LYS A 19 17.09 -8.03 0.71
C LYS A 19 15.64 -7.86 1.16
N VAL A 20 14.80 -8.85 0.88
CA VAL A 20 13.39 -8.87 1.29
C VAL A 20 13.14 -10.11 2.13
N PHE A 21 12.48 -9.91 3.27
CA PHE A 21 12.08 -11.00 4.16
C PHE A 21 10.58 -10.93 4.42
N PRO A 22 9.83 -12.02 4.17
CA PRO A 22 8.40 -12.08 4.48
C PRO A 22 8.19 -12.05 6.00
N VAL A 23 7.14 -11.37 6.44
CA VAL A 23 6.73 -11.31 7.84
C VAL A 23 5.41 -12.01 8.04
N SER A 24 4.34 -11.57 7.36
CA SER A 24 3.02 -12.19 7.51
C SER A 24 2.11 -11.94 6.31
N PHE A 25 1.12 -12.80 6.16
CA PHE A 25 -0.02 -12.58 5.28
C PHE A 25 -1.28 -12.39 6.12
N ARG A 26 -2.10 -11.40 5.77
CA ARG A 26 -3.35 -11.09 6.46
C ARG A 26 -4.49 -10.94 5.48
N GLU A 27 -5.65 -11.42 5.89
CA GLU A 27 -6.91 -11.11 5.24
C GLU A 27 -7.58 -9.96 5.97
N GLU A 28 -7.76 -8.83 5.28
CA GLU A 28 -8.49 -7.68 5.80
C GLU A 28 -9.90 -7.64 5.20
N PRO A 29 -10.90 -7.16 5.96
CA PRO A 29 -12.31 -7.37 5.63
C PRO A 29 -12.80 -6.58 4.43
N PHE A 30 -12.04 -5.58 3.95
CA PHE A 30 -12.49 -4.67 2.90
C PHE A 30 -11.37 -4.34 1.91
N TRP A 31 -11.70 -4.30 0.62
CA TRP A 31 -10.85 -3.78 -0.43
C TRP A 31 -11.37 -2.42 -0.88
N GLY A 32 -10.65 -1.33 -0.57
CA GLY A 32 -11.03 0.04 -0.94
C GLY A 32 -10.58 0.48 -2.32
N GLY A 33 -9.74 -0.33 -3.02
CA GLY A 33 -9.24 0.04 -4.35
C GLY A 33 -10.20 -0.32 -5.49
N SER A 34 -9.80 0.05 -6.72
CA SER A 34 -10.57 -0.27 -7.93
C SER A 34 -10.78 -1.77 -8.08
N LEU A 35 -11.99 -2.16 -8.56
CA LEU A 35 -12.32 -3.53 -8.93
C LEU A 35 -12.08 -3.83 -10.43
N VAL A 36 -11.77 -2.80 -11.22
CA VAL A 36 -11.60 -2.91 -12.68
C VAL A 36 -10.21 -2.49 -13.16
N ASN A 37 -9.60 -1.49 -12.53
CA ASN A 37 -8.25 -1.00 -12.86
C ASN A 37 -7.22 -1.72 -11.99
N LEU A 38 -7.03 -3.00 -12.24
CA LEU A 38 -6.18 -3.87 -11.42
C LEU A 38 -4.70 -3.88 -11.85
N ILE A 39 -4.42 -3.46 -13.06
CA ILE A 39 -3.05 -3.39 -13.61
C ILE A 39 -2.65 -1.92 -13.68
N ASP A 40 -1.54 -1.57 -13.02
CA ASP A 40 -0.96 -0.23 -13.06
C ASP A 40 -0.39 0.06 -14.46
N PRO A 41 -0.99 1.01 -15.22
CA PRO A 41 -0.50 1.36 -16.55
C PRO A 41 0.68 2.32 -16.52
N PHE A 42 0.93 2.99 -15.38
CA PHE A 42 1.94 4.04 -15.27
C PHE A 42 3.31 3.49 -14.95
N ASN A 43 3.38 2.33 -14.29
CA ASN A 43 4.63 1.76 -13.79
C ASN A 43 5.49 2.77 -13.02
N SER A 44 4.85 3.60 -12.20
CA SER A 44 5.52 4.62 -11.40
C SER A 44 6.30 4.00 -10.23
N GLY A 45 7.27 4.76 -9.71
CA GLY A 45 8.06 4.33 -8.55
C GLY A 45 9.27 3.46 -8.90
N ASN A 46 10.05 3.17 -7.88
CA ASN A 46 11.30 2.40 -8.00
C ASN A 46 11.12 0.93 -7.65
N PHE A 47 9.98 0.58 -7.08
CA PHE A 47 9.56 -0.80 -6.85
C PHE A 47 8.22 -1.06 -7.52
N ARG A 48 7.98 -2.31 -7.87
CA ARG A 48 6.71 -2.79 -8.39
C ARG A 48 6.44 -4.17 -7.84
N TYR A 49 5.23 -4.41 -7.37
CA TYR A 49 4.78 -5.77 -7.14
C TYR A 49 3.69 -6.16 -8.13
N GLU A 50 3.72 -7.43 -8.49
CA GLU A 50 2.87 -8.06 -9.48
C GLU A 50 2.32 -9.36 -8.92
N ILE A 51 1.04 -9.60 -9.19
CA ILE A 51 0.35 -10.82 -8.77
C ILE A 51 -0.03 -11.60 -10.01
N PHE A 52 0.45 -12.82 -10.09
CA PHE A 52 0.17 -13.72 -11.20
C PHE A 52 -0.72 -14.87 -10.72
N ASP A 53 -1.70 -15.26 -11.51
CA ASP A 53 -2.43 -16.50 -11.29
C ASP A 53 -1.46 -17.69 -11.40
N ALA A 54 -1.41 -18.53 -10.39
CA ALA A 54 -0.39 -19.59 -10.28
C ALA A 54 -0.56 -20.71 -11.33
N VAL A 55 -1.76 -20.87 -11.90
CA VAL A 55 -2.05 -21.93 -12.87
C VAL A 55 -1.77 -21.43 -14.30
N THR A 56 -2.25 -20.23 -14.63
CA THR A 56 -2.19 -19.70 -15.99
C THR A 56 -0.98 -18.82 -16.24
N GLY A 57 -0.29 -18.37 -15.19
CA GLY A 57 0.80 -17.39 -15.28
C GLY A 57 0.33 -15.99 -15.68
N LYS A 58 -0.98 -15.73 -15.75
CA LYS A 58 -1.53 -14.44 -16.16
C LYS A 58 -1.34 -13.40 -15.07
N LEU A 59 -0.84 -12.22 -15.42
CA LEU A 59 -0.84 -11.05 -14.53
C LEU A 59 -2.28 -10.62 -14.23
N ILE A 60 -2.63 -10.54 -12.95
CA ILE A 60 -3.98 -10.19 -12.49
C ILE A 60 -4.01 -8.91 -11.63
N TYR A 61 -2.88 -8.48 -11.11
CA TYR A 61 -2.76 -7.23 -10.37
C TYR A 61 -1.31 -6.71 -10.45
N SER A 62 -1.14 -5.39 -10.52
CA SER A 62 0.17 -4.77 -10.36
C SER A 62 0.06 -3.39 -9.74
N ARG A 63 1.11 -2.98 -9.00
CA ARG A 63 1.23 -1.64 -8.43
C ARG A 63 2.69 -1.23 -8.31
N GLY A 64 3.00 -0.02 -8.77
CA GLY A 64 4.28 0.64 -8.53
C GLY A 64 4.26 1.45 -7.23
N PHE A 65 5.40 1.57 -6.56
CA PHE A 65 5.55 2.32 -5.32
C PHE A 65 6.99 2.76 -5.06
N CYS A 66 7.15 3.69 -4.11
CA CYS A 66 8.44 4.11 -3.55
C CYS A 66 8.46 3.82 -2.04
N THR A 67 9.64 3.77 -1.44
CA THR A 67 9.82 3.44 -0.02
C THR A 67 10.76 4.41 0.68
N LEU A 68 10.60 4.59 1.98
CA LEU A 68 11.57 5.29 2.83
C LEU A 68 12.91 4.55 2.88
N TYR A 69 12.91 3.21 2.74
CA TYR A 69 14.13 2.43 2.63
C TYR A 69 15.03 2.93 1.49
N GLN A 70 14.46 3.18 0.32
CA GLN A 70 15.23 3.65 -0.82
C GLN A 70 15.73 5.10 -0.64
N GLU A 71 14.93 5.96 -0.03
CA GLU A 71 15.39 7.32 0.31
C GLU A 71 16.58 7.25 1.27
N TRP A 72 16.49 6.42 2.31
CA TRP A 72 17.59 6.18 3.23
C TRP A 72 18.83 5.61 2.53
N GLN A 73 18.70 4.73 1.55
CA GLN A 73 19.83 4.18 0.79
C GLN A 73 20.72 5.26 0.14
N THR A 74 20.18 6.46 -0.11
CA THR A 74 20.92 7.59 -0.69
C THR A 74 21.77 8.34 0.34
N THR A 75 21.60 8.09 1.62
CA THR A 75 22.28 8.81 2.71
C THR A 75 23.72 8.33 2.93
N ALA A 76 24.49 9.15 3.65
CA ALA A 76 25.84 8.76 4.08
C ALA A 76 25.81 7.60 5.09
N GLU A 77 24.77 7.52 5.91
CA GLU A 77 24.59 6.45 6.90
C GLU A 77 24.46 5.07 6.24
N ALA A 78 23.71 4.97 5.13
CA ALA A 78 23.52 3.73 4.41
C ALA A 78 24.82 3.14 3.81
N LYS A 79 25.87 3.96 3.66
CA LYS A 79 27.21 3.49 3.24
C LYS A 79 27.99 2.82 4.37
N GLN A 80 27.57 3.01 5.62
CA GLN A 80 28.31 2.58 6.82
C GLN A 80 27.63 1.46 7.58
N MET A 81 26.30 1.29 7.41
CA MET A 81 25.54 0.29 8.15
C MET A 81 24.39 -0.31 7.34
N GLU A 82 23.87 -1.44 7.81
CA GLU A 82 22.61 -2.01 7.33
C GLU A 82 21.45 -1.55 8.21
N ARG A 83 20.28 -1.35 7.61
CA ARG A 83 19.00 -1.09 8.30
C ARG A 83 17.89 -1.95 7.75
N VAL A 84 16.82 -2.04 8.54
CA VAL A 84 15.60 -2.76 8.24
C VAL A 84 14.43 -1.78 8.26
N PHE A 85 13.58 -1.84 7.23
CA PHE A 85 12.37 -1.04 7.11
C PHE A 85 11.17 -1.96 6.88
N GLN A 86 10.07 -1.68 7.57
CA GLN A 86 8.82 -2.39 7.37
C GLN A 86 8.11 -1.85 6.14
N GLU A 87 7.58 -2.77 5.34
CA GLU A 87 6.83 -2.47 4.12
C GLU A 87 5.57 -3.32 4.04
N VAL A 88 4.61 -2.83 3.29
CA VAL A 88 3.31 -3.49 3.09
C VAL A 88 2.93 -3.47 1.62
N ALA A 89 2.50 -4.60 1.11
CA ALA A 89 1.82 -4.70 -0.17
C ALA A 89 0.36 -5.12 0.04
N THR A 90 -0.57 -4.39 -0.56
CA THR A 90 -2.01 -4.71 -0.49
C THR A 90 -2.58 -4.90 -1.89
N PHE A 91 -3.42 -5.93 -2.05
CA PHE A 91 -4.10 -6.24 -3.30
C PHE A 91 -5.41 -6.98 -3.01
N PRO A 92 -6.34 -7.06 -3.98
CA PRO A 92 -7.60 -7.79 -3.79
C PRO A 92 -7.33 -9.23 -3.35
N PHE A 93 -8.01 -9.71 -2.32
CA PHE A 93 -7.83 -11.07 -1.82
C PHE A 93 -8.10 -12.09 -2.94
N PRO A 94 -7.11 -12.91 -3.33
CA PRO A 94 -7.24 -13.81 -4.46
C PRO A 94 -8.21 -14.97 -4.16
N LYS A 95 -8.89 -15.47 -5.20
CA LYS A 95 -9.76 -16.66 -5.09
C LYS A 95 -8.96 -17.95 -5.15
N ASN A 96 -7.88 -17.96 -5.91
CA ASN A 96 -7.03 -19.11 -6.18
C ASN A 96 -5.59 -18.80 -5.76
N LYS A 97 -4.72 -19.80 -5.83
CA LYS A 97 -3.28 -19.64 -5.61
C LYS A 97 -2.69 -18.64 -6.59
N VAL A 98 -1.80 -17.80 -6.10
CA VAL A 98 -1.12 -16.76 -6.87
C VAL A 98 0.37 -16.75 -6.55
N ASN A 99 1.16 -16.20 -7.48
CA ASN A 99 2.55 -15.85 -7.26
C ASN A 99 2.66 -14.33 -7.10
N PHE A 100 3.22 -13.90 -5.99
CA PHE A 100 3.61 -12.53 -5.72
C PHE A 100 5.05 -12.32 -6.19
N VAL A 101 5.29 -11.31 -7.00
CA VAL A 101 6.62 -10.93 -7.47
C VAL A 101 6.87 -9.47 -7.12
N LEU A 102 7.98 -9.20 -6.43
CA LEU A 102 8.46 -7.85 -6.14
C LEU A 102 9.70 -7.58 -7.00
N SER A 103 9.69 -6.47 -7.71
CA SER A 103 10.76 -6.03 -8.59
C SER A 103 11.30 -4.66 -8.20
N ILE A 104 12.56 -4.42 -8.48
CA ILE A 104 13.25 -3.15 -8.31
C ILE A 104 13.63 -2.57 -9.67
N ARG A 105 13.48 -1.25 -9.84
CA ARG A 105 13.88 -0.54 -11.05
C ARG A 105 15.38 -0.30 -11.05
N GLY A 106 16.05 -0.74 -12.10
CA GLY A 106 17.44 -0.44 -12.36
C GLY A 106 17.66 0.98 -12.90
N ARG A 107 18.93 1.39 -12.98
CA ARG A 107 19.31 2.69 -13.57
C ARG A 107 18.96 2.81 -15.06
N ASP A 108 18.84 1.69 -15.74
CA ASP A 108 18.37 1.60 -17.14
C ASP A 108 16.83 1.72 -17.29
N GLY A 109 16.13 1.91 -16.18
CA GLY A 109 14.67 2.00 -16.14
C GLY A 109 13.95 0.64 -16.17
N GLN A 110 14.68 -0.48 -16.32
CA GLN A 110 14.10 -1.82 -16.38
C GLN A 110 13.88 -2.38 -14.97
N PHE A 111 12.83 -3.19 -14.82
CA PHE A 111 12.57 -3.89 -13.57
C PHE A 111 13.27 -5.24 -13.55
N SER A 112 13.97 -5.51 -12.47
CA SER A 112 14.55 -6.82 -12.14
C SER A 112 13.89 -7.41 -10.91
N ARG A 113 13.67 -8.73 -10.92
CA ARG A 113 13.05 -9.44 -9.80
C ARG A 113 13.95 -9.37 -8.57
N LEU A 114 13.34 -8.96 -7.45
CA LEU A 114 13.99 -8.88 -6.14
C LEU A 114 13.54 -10.01 -5.21
N TYR A 115 12.25 -10.35 -5.25
CA TYR A 115 11.65 -11.37 -4.38
C TYR A 115 10.45 -12.01 -5.07
N GLU A 116 10.20 -13.29 -4.77
CA GLU A 116 9.03 -14.01 -5.25
C GLU A 116 8.54 -14.98 -4.18
N THR A 117 7.22 -15.13 -4.03
CA THR A 117 6.61 -16.12 -3.16
C THR A 117 5.24 -16.55 -3.70
N ALA A 118 4.92 -17.84 -3.49
CA ALA A 118 3.59 -18.34 -3.76
C ALA A 118 2.67 -18.08 -2.56
N ILE A 119 1.43 -17.70 -2.84
CA ILE A 119 0.40 -17.44 -1.84
C ILE A 119 -0.79 -18.35 -2.11
N ASP A 120 -1.12 -19.20 -1.13
CA ASP A 120 -2.34 -19.99 -1.12
C ASP A 120 -3.37 -19.26 -0.24
N PRO A 121 -4.48 -18.70 -0.80
CA PRO A 121 -5.49 -18.01 -0.01
C PRO A 121 -6.21 -18.90 1.01
N ALA A 122 -6.15 -20.22 0.86
CA ALA A 122 -6.67 -21.18 1.82
C ALA A 122 -5.70 -21.52 2.95
N SER A 123 -4.47 -20.97 2.92
CA SER A 123 -3.44 -21.27 3.91
C SER A 123 -3.89 -20.94 5.34
N TYR A 124 -3.60 -21.84 6.26
CA TYR A 124 -3.80 -21.65 7.70
C TYR A 124 -2.93 -20.49 8.26
N PHE A 125 -1.80 -20.19 7.64
CA PHE A 125 -0.88 -19.15 8.09
C PHE A 125 -1.31 -17.73 7.72
N ILE A 126 -2.43 -17.55 7.01
CA ILE A 126 -3.02 -16.23 6.77
C ILE A 126 -3.83 -15.84 7.99
N THR A 127 -3.44 -14.74 8.63
CA THR A 127 -4.17 -14.18 9.77
C THR A 127 -5.53 -13.63 9.30
N ARG A 128 -6.61 -14.05 9.97
CA ARG A 128 -8.00 -13.65 9.68
C ARG A 128 -8.65 -12.94 10.88
N GLU A 129 -7.85 -12.24 11.65
CA GLU A 129 -8.34 -11.46 12.77
C GLU A 129 -9.16 -10.29 12.25
N LYS A 130 -10.29 -10.04 12.92
CA LYS A 130 -11.07 -8.85 12.64
C LYS A 130 -10.31 -7.65 13.21
N PRO A 131 -10.00 -6.62 12.41
CA PRO A 131 -9.42 -5.40 12.95
C PRO A 131 -10.37 -4.77 13.96
N GLU A 132 -9.83 -4.11 14.98
CA GLU A 132 -10.62 -3.29 15.87
C GLU A 132 -11.36 -2.21 15.07
N ALA A 133 -12.60 -1.93 15.46
CA ALA A 133 -13.38 -0.88 14.84
C ALA A 133 -12.65 0.46 14.95
N SER A 134 -12.25 1.03 13.85
CA SER A 134 -11.64 2.36 13.85
C SER A 134 -12.69 3.42 14.21
N LEU A 135 -12.31 4.41 15.00
CA LEU A 135 -13.14 5.59 15.29
C LEU A 135 -13.14 6.59 14.11
N ALA A 136 -13.09 6.07 12.88
CA ALA A 136 -13.11 6.91 11.69
C ALA A 136 -14.44 7.67 11.55
N THR A 137 -14.36 8.95 11.22
CA THR A 137 -15.51 9.81 10.97
C THR A 137 -15.41 10.36 9.56
N ARG A 138 -16.42 10.15 8.73
CA ARG A 138 -16.50 10.77 7.40
C ARG A 138 -16.72 12.27 7.54
N ILE A 139 -15.87 13.06 6.91
CA ILE A 139 -15.90 14.53 6.95
C ILE A 139 -16.55 15.09 5.70
N ALA A 140 -16.24 14.54 4.52
CA ALA A 140 -16.77 14.98 3.25
C ALA A 140 -16.88 13.81 2.27
N GLY A 141 -17.56 14.05 1.14
CA GLY A 141 -17.71 13.08 0.06
C GLY A 141 -18.77 12.01 0.34
N SER A 142 -19.31 11.44 -0.74
CA SER A 142 -20.30 10.36 -0.70
C SER A 142 -19.98 9.24 -1.70
N GLY A 143 -18.78 9.30 -2.33
CA GLY A 143 -18.37 8.37 -3.36
C GLY A 143 -18.20 6.93 -2.86
N ASP A 144 -18.28 6.02 -3.82
CA ASP A 144 -17.91 4.62 -3.62
C ASP A 144 -16.38 4.50 -3.61
N PRO A 145 -15.75 3.94 -2.57
CA PRO A 145 -14.29 3.79 -2.48
C PRO A 145 -13.68 2.99 -3.62
N HIS A 146 -14.44 2.14 -4.33
CA HIS A 146 -13.95 1.44 -5.52
C HIS A 146 -13.78 2.32 -6.76
N THR A 147 -14.40 3.49 -6.77
CA THR A 147 -14.41 4.44 -7.91
C THR A 147 -13.95 5.85 -7.55
N SER A 148 -13.70 6.10 -6.28
CA SER A 148 -13.32 7.40 -5.75
C SER A 148 -11.98 7.31 -5.02
N LEU A 149 -11.31 8.45 -4.87
CA LEU A 149 -10.10 8.55 -4.07
C LEU A 149 -10.50 8.79 -2.61
N ASP A 150 -10.00 7.95 -1.71
CA ASP A 150 -10.14 8.16 -0.27
C ASP A 150 -8.96 8.99 0.27
N ILE A 151 -9.28 10.01 1.04
CA ILE A 151 -8.29 10.84 1.75
C ILE A 151 -8.49 10.63 3.25
N ALA A 152 -7.47 10.11 3.92
CA ALA A 152 -7.46 9.93 5.37
C ALA A 152 -6.68 11.04 6.07
N PHE A 153 -7.31 11.72 7.03
CA PHE A 153 -6.63 12.64 7.94
C PHE A 153 -6.36 11.91 9.25
N ILE A 154 -5.10 11.83 9.62
CA ILE A 154 -4.64 11.13 10.82
C ILE A 154 -4.28 12.15 11.88
N ALA A 155 -4.85 12.01 13.08
CA ALA A 155 -4.55 12.90 14.19
C ALA A 155 -3.14 12.63 14.72
N GLU A 156 -2.27 13.64 14.64
CA GLU A 156 -0.96 13.66 15.26
C GLU A 156 -0.83 14.95 16.09
N GLY A 157 -0.32 14.83 17.31
CA GLY A 157 -0.18 15.97 18.23
C GLY A 157 -1.47 16.44 18.88
N TYR A 158 -2.58 15.70 18.74
CA TYR A 158 -3.84 15.96 19.46
C TYR A 158 -4.05 14.96 20.58
N THR A 159 -4.49 15.44 21.73
CA THR A 159 -4.94 14.58 22.84
C THR A 159 -6.36 14.08 22.61
N SER A 160 -6.80 13.08 23.37
CA SER A 160 -8.18 12.59 23.30
C SER A 160 -9.22 13.68 23.62
N ALA A 161 -8.89 14.67 24.45
CA ALA A 161 -9.75 15.80 24.77
C ALA A 161 -9.86 16.82 23.61
N GLU A 162 -8.92 16.80 22.67
CA GLU A 162 -8.86 17.73 21.53
C GLU A 162 -9.43 17.15 20.23
N MET A 163 -10.08 16.00 20.29
CA MET A 163 -10.65 15.35 19.09
C MET A 163 -11.72 16.20 18.38
N GLU A 164 -12.44 17.06 19.10
CA GLU A 164 -13.37 18.01 18.48
C GLU A 164 -12.61 19.10 17.72
N LYS A 165 -11.55 19.63 18.30
CA LYS A 165 -10.65 20.57 17.60
C LYS A 165 -10.08 19.94 16.33
N PHE A 166 -9.57 18.71 16.41
CA PHE A 166 -9.06 17.97 15.25
C PHE A 166 -10.11 17.88 14.13
N ARG A 167 -11.34 17.46 14.44
CA ARG A 167 -12.42 17.37 13.45
C ARG A 167 -12.73 18.72 12.79
N ASN A 168 -12.70 19.81 13.55
CA ASN A 168 -12.92 21.15 13.03
C ASN A 168 -11.76 21.61 12.13
N ASP A 169 -10.53 21.32 12.53
CA ASP A 169 -9.34 21.59 11.73
C ASP A 169 -9.37 20.81 10.40
N VAL A 170 -9.75 19.52 10.43
CA VAL A 170 -9.91 18.69 9.23
C VAL A 170 -11.01 19.22 8.30
N LYS A 171 -12.16 19.63 8.84
CA LYS A 171 -13.25 20.24 8.02
C LYS A 171 -12.73 21.47 7.29
N ARG A 172 -12.07 22.37 8.01
CA ARG A 172 -11.48 23.57 7.43
C ARG A 172 -10.45 23.24 6.34
N MET A 173 -9.56 22.27 6.57
CA MET A 173 -8.59 21.82 5.57
C MET A 173 -9.26 21.24 4.32
N ALA A 174 -10.29 20.42 4.50
CA ALA A 174 -11.07 19.86 3.38
C ALA A 174 -11.79 20.96 2.58
N GLU A 175 -12.36 21.98 3.26
CA GLU A 175 -12.98 23.13 2.63
C GLU A 175 -12.00 23.91 1.75
N TYR A 176 -10.78 24.17 2.25
CA TYR A 176 -9.73 24.83 1.47
C TYR A 176 -9.32 23.98 0.26
N LEU A 177 -9.07 22.67 0.46
CA LEU A 177 -8.70 21.79 -0.64
C LEU A 177 -9.75 21.81 -1.76
N PHE A 178 -11.03 21.69 -1.41
CA PHE A 178 -12.11 21.66 -2.40
C PHE A 178 -12.62 23.04 -2.83
N ALA A 179 -11.99 24.11 -2.38
CA ALA A 179 -12.20 25.44 -2.96
C ALA A 179 -11.22 25.74 -4.12
N GLU A 180 -10.13 24.97 -4.23
CA GLU A 180 -9.08 25.21 -5.21
C GLU A 180 -9.20 24.28 -6.43
N ALA A 181 -8.95 24.83 -7.63
CA ALA A 181 -8.89 24.03 -8.85
C ALA A 181 -7.60 23.18 -8.87
N PRO A 182 -7.64 21.93 -9.36
CA PRO A 182 -8.77 21.23 -9.99
C PRO A 182 -9.67 20.46 -8.98
N PHE A 183 -9.39 20.52 -7.68
CA PHE A 183 -10.06 19.70 -6.65
C PHE A 183 -11.51 20.09 -6.41
N ASP A 184 -11.90 21.31 -6.74
CA ASP A 184 -13.28 21.82 -6.68
C ASP A 184 -14.30 20.95 -7.44
N LYS A 185 -13.84 20.23 -8.46
CA LYS A 185 -14.65 19.34 -9.32
C LYS A 185 -14.84 17.92 -8.75
N TYR A 186 -14.13 17.60 -7.65
CA TYR A 186 -14.10 16.23 -7.11
C TYR A 186 -14.61 16.14 -5.67
N LYS A 187 -15.41 17.11 -5.24
CA LYS A 187 -16.01 17.16 -3.91
C LYS A 187 -17.11 16.12 -3.70
#